data_9bd258cbcd5efb1ce20f8674c66643a2
#
_entry.id   9bd258cbcd5efb1ce20f8674c66643a2
#
_cell.length_a   1.000
_cell.length_b   1.000
_cell.length_c   1.000
_cell.angle_alpha   90.00
_cell.angle_beta   90.00
_cell.angle_gamma   90.00
#
_symmetry.space_group_name_H-M   'P 1'
#
loop_
_entity.id
_entity.type
_entity.pdbx_description
1 polymer ?
#
loop_
_entity_poly.entity_id
_entity_poly.type
_entity_poly.pdbx_seq_one_letter_code
_entity_poly.pdbx_strand_id
1 'polypeptide(L)'
;MPSAEAVAAVPPDVTLVYWDYYHETEQEYTDMLQKHAALPAPTVFAGGIWTWCGPAPDYAKTLAAAVPALTACKKAGVPLVLATAWGDNGAEANLTSALLGMQLYAEFMYTGTYDAGSLARRFACCCGADAQAFLDLSLFNAVPGMRSGALRPVNAAKFLLYQDPLVQLFAAD
;
A
#
# COMPACT_ATOMS: atom_id res chain seq x y z
N MET A 1 0.37 -23.18 -7.54
CA MET A 1 -0.28 -23.00 -8.86
C MET A 1 -1.71 -23.48 -8.76
N PRO A 2 -2.70 -22.75 -9.31
CA PRO A 2 -4.06 -23.25 -9.39
C PRO A 2 -4.12 -24.52 -10.24
N SER A 3 -5.12 -25.40 -10.02
CA SER A 3 -5.31 -26.58 -10.85
C SER A 3 -5.72 -26.20 -12.27
N ALA A 4 -5.43 -27.06 -13.25
CA ALA A 4 -5.83 -26.82 -14.63
C ALA A 4 -7.37 -26.64 -14.77
N GLU A 5 -8.14 -27.36 -13.95
CA GLU A 5 -9.59 -27.25 -13.88
C GLU A 5 -10.02 -25.86 -13.35
N ALA A 6 -9.39 -25.35 -12.30
CA ALA A 6 -9.65 -24.03 -11.76
C ALA A 6 -9.29 -22.92 -12.77
N VAL A 7 -8.20 -23.10 -13.52
CA VAL A 7 -7.79 -22.17 -14.59
C VAL A 7 -8.83 -22.17 -15.71
N ALA A 8 -9.31 -23.35 -16.13
CA ALA A 8 -10.32 -23.48 -17.20
C ALA A 8 -11.70 -22.92 -16.80
N ALA A 9 -11.96 -22.83 -15.50
CA ALA A 9 -13.24 -22.27 -15.00
C ALA A 9 -13.27 -20.73 -14.97
N VAL A 10 -12.13 -20.05 -15.20
CA VAL A 10 -12.09 -18.58 -15.26
C VAL A 10 -12.72 -18.10 -16.58
N PRO A 11 -13.79 -17.29 -16.56
CA PRO A 11 -14.38 -16.76 -17.77
C PRO A 11 -13.38 -15.90 -18.55
N PRO A 12 -13.34 -15.95 -19.89
CA PRO A 12 -12.35 -15.24 -20.69
C PRO A 12 -12.60 -13.72 -20.81
N ASP A 13 -13.80 -13.28 -20.44
CA ASP A 13 -14.28 -11.90 -20.52
C ASP A 13 -14.12 -11.11 -19.20
N VAL A 14 -13.46 -11.69 -18.19
CA VAL A 14 -13.17 -11.03 -16.93
C VAL A 14 -11.73 -10.50 -16.91
N THR A 15 -11.51 -9.46 -16.12
CA THR A 15 -10.17 -8.97 -15.76
C THR A 15 -9.86 -9.42 -14.34
N LEU A 16 -8.71 -10.05 -14.16
CA LEU A 16 -8.30 -10.51 -12.83
C LEU A 16 -7.56 -9.40 -12.09
N VAL A 17 -7.94 -9.17 -10.84
CA VAL A 17 -7.26 -8.20 -9.99
C VAL A 17 -6.33 -8.96 -9.04
N TYR A 18 -5.03 -8.81 -9.24
CA TYR A 18 -4.04 -9.16 -8.23
C TYR A 18 -4.01 -8.03 -7.20
N TRP A 19 -4.56 -8.31 -6.05
CA TRP A 19 -4.75 -7.36 -4.98
C TRP A 19 -3.82 -7.70 -3.81
N ASP A 20 -2.82 -6.85 -3.59
CA ASP A 20 -1.80 -7.06 -2.56
C ASP A 20 -1.13 -5.74 -2.15
N TYR A 21 -0.92 -5.58 -0.86
CA TYR A 21 -0.18 -4.47 -0.27
C TYR A 21 0.52 -4.87 1.03
N TYR A 22 0.83 -6.17 1.18
CA TYR A 22 1.44 -6.75 2.38
C TYR A 22 2.88 -7.19 2.16
N HIS A 23 3.21 -7.68 0.96
CA HIS A 23 4.57 -8.02 0.60
C HIS A 23 5.44 -6.77 0.52
N GLU A 24 6.76 -6.93 0.73
CA GLU A 24 7.70 -5.80 0.78
C GLU A 24 8.94 -6.02 -0.09
N THR A 25 9.00 -7.11 -0.83
CA THR A 25 10.10 -7.38 -1.76
C THR A 25 9.59 -7.49 -3.19
N GLU A 26 10.40 -7.00 -4.13
CA GLU A 26 10.08 -7.10 -5.56
C GLU A 26 9.90 -8.57 -6.00
N GLN A 27 10.70 -9.49 -5.42
CA GLN A 27 10.64 -10.91 -5.79
C GLN A 27 9.27 -11.52 -5.45
N GLU A 28 8.72 -11.23 -4.28
CA GLU A 28 7.40 -11.74 -3.87
C GLU A 28 6.31 -11.30 -4.85
N TYR A 29 6.31 -10.02 -5.23
CA TYR A 29 5.37 -9.51 -6.23
C TYR A 29 5.60 -10.13 -7.61
N THR A 30 6.85 -10.31 -8.03
CA THR A 30 7.20 -10.94 -9.30
C THR A 30 6.67 -12.38 -9.35
N ASP A 31 6.88 -13.17 -8.30
CA ASP A 31 6.42 -14.54 -8.21
C ASP A 31 4.90 -14.64 -8.28
N MET A 32 4.20 -13.71 -7.66
CA MET A 32 2.72 -13.66 -7.72
C MET A 32 2.22 -13.22 -9.10
N LEU A 33 2.83 -12.21 -9.70
CA LEU A 33 2.50 -11.79 -11.07
C LEU A 33 2.71 -12.91 -12.09
N GLN A 34 3.77 -13.71 -11.95
CA GLN A 34 4.01 -14.88 -12.80
C GLN A 34 2.90 -15.94 -12.64
N LYS A 35 2.41 -16.17 -11.42
CA LYS A 35 1.27 -17.07 -11.19
C LYS A 35 -0.01 -16.56 -11.85
N HIS A 36 -0.26 -15.25 -11.78
CA HIS A 36 -1.40 -14.62 -12.45
C HIS A 36 -1.28 -14.65 -13.97
N ALA A 37 -0.08 -14.47 -14.52
CA ALA A 37 0.17 -14.54 -15.97
C ALA A 37 -0.13 -15.92 -16.58
N ALA A 38 -0.17 -16.97 -15.76
CA ALA A 38 -0.60 -18.29 -16.20
C ALA A 38 -2.13 -18.47 -16.33
N LEU A 39 -2.91 -17.46 -15.95
CA LEU A 39 -4.36 -17.45 -16.04
C LEU A 39 -4.81 -16.91 -17.41
N PRO A 40 -6.00 -17.33 -17.92
CA PRO A 40 -6.44 -16.97 -19.29
C PRO A 40 -6.92 -15.52 -19.44
N ALA A 41 -7.04 -14.79 -18.33
CA ALA A 41 -7.57 -13.42 -18.30
C ALA A 41 -6.47 -12.39 -18.00
N PRO A 42 -6.58 -11.16 -18.53
CA PRO A 42 -5.64 -10.09 -18.21
C PRO A 42 -5.57 -9.82 -16.71
N THR A 43 -4.37 -9.58 -16.21
CA THR A 43 -4.16 -9.23 -14.81
C THR A 43 -3.91 -7.73 -14.68
N VAL A 44 -4.62 -7.07 -13.80
CA VAL A 44 -4.32 -5.73 -13.28
C VAL A 44 -3.86 -5.83 -11.84
N PHE A 45 -3.13 -4.84 -11.37
CA PHE A 45 -2.65 -4.82 -9.98
C PHE A 45 -3.42 -3.79 -9.16
N ALA A 46 -3.81 -4.15 -7.95
CA ALA A 46 -4.35 -3.21 -6.95
C ALA A 46 -3.45 -3.20 -5.73
N GLY A 47 -2.72 -2.11 -5.55
CA GLY A 47 -1.93 -1.84 -4.36
C GLY A 47 -2.63 -0.89 -3.41
N GLY A 48 -2.02 -0.61 -2.25
CA GLY A 48 -2.64 0.16 -1.18
C GLY A 48 -1.85 1.39 -0.76
N ILE A 49 -2.59 2.43 -0.42
CA ILE A 49 -2.12 3.56 0.38
C ILE A 49 -2.67 3.28 1.79
N TRP A 50 -1.79 3.02 2.74
CA TRP A 50 -2.16 2.51 4.07
C TRP A 50 -2.88 3.56 4.93
N THR A 51 -4.13 3.87 4.59
CA THR A 51 -5.01 4.83 5.30
C THR A 51 -5.91 4.17 6.34
N TRP A 52 -5.97 2.86 6.38
CA TRP A 52 -6.89 2.08 7.24
C TRP A 52 -6.31 1.68 8.61
N CYS A 53 -5.13 2.20 8.95
CA CYS A 53 -4.46 1.89 10.21
C CYS A 53 -4.91 2.77 11.39
N GLY A 54 -6.02 3.50 11.28
CA GLY A 54 -6.51 4.43 12.29
C GLY A 54 -6.51 5.87 11.81
N PRO A 55 -6.36 6.85 12.72
CA PRO A 55 -6.53 8.27 12.39
C PRO A 55 -5.42 8.85 11.50
N ALA A 56 -4.27 8.17 11.39
CA ALA A 56 -3.15 8.59 10.56
C ALA A 56 -2.73 7.47 9.60
N PRO A 57 -2.40 7.78 8.33
CA PRO A 57 -1.91 6.81 7.38
C PRO A 57 -0.51 6.33 7.74
N ASP A 58 -0.18 5.09 7.38
CA ASP A 58 1.16 4.52 7.51
C ASP A 58 1.92 4.63 6.18
N TYR A 59 2.65 5.72 6.00
CA TYR A 59 3.47 5.92 4.80
C TYR A 59 4.73 5.08 4.77
N ALA A 60 5.26 4.69 5.93
CA ALA A 60 6.39 3.77 5.98
C ALA A 60 5.99 2.42 5.35
N LYS A 61 4.82 1.89 5.73
CA LYS A 61 4.27 0.67 5.13
C LYS A 61 3.84 0.88 3.67
N THR A 62 3.23 2.02 3.35
CA THR A 62 2.88 2.36 1.96
C THR A 62 4.09 2.28 1.04
N LEU A 63 5.20 2.92 1.40
CA LEU A 63 6.42 2.90 0.60
C LEU A 63 7.05 1.50 0.54
N ALA A 64 7.11 0.81 1.69
CA ALA A 64 7.69 -0.53 1.78
C ALA A 64 6.96 -1.55 0.88
N ALA A 65 5.64 -1.42 0.72
CA ALA A 65 4.85 -2.32 -0.12
C ALA A 65 4.72 -1.80 -1.57
N ALA A 66 4.38 -0.52 -1.77
CA ALA A 66 4.06 -0.01 -3.10
C ALA A 66 5.28 0.11 -4.01
N VAL A 67 6.44 0.52 -3.50
CA VAL A 67 7.64 0.70 -4.35
C VAL A 67 8.07 -0.61 -5.01
N PRO A 68 8.27 -1.73 -4.28
CA PRO A 68 8.61 -3.00 -4.91
C PRO A 68 7.47 -3.56 -5.78
N ALA A 69 6.20 -3.38 -5.38
CA ALA A 69 5.05 -3.81 -6.17
C ALA A 69 5.01 -3.11 -7.54
N LEU A 70 5.09 -1.79 -7.55
CA LEU A 70 5.05 -0.99 -8.78
C LEU A 70 6.25 -1.27 -9.68
N THR A 71 7.42 -1.53 -9.08
CA THR A 71 8.62 -1.95 -9.81
C THR A 71 8.40 -3.29 -10.51
N ALA A 72 7.86 -4.28 -9.80
CA ALA A 72 7.53 -5.59 -10.37
C ALA A 72 6.46 -5.48 -11.47
N CYS A 73 5.40 -4.70 -11.23
CA CYS A 73 4.35 -4.44 -12.22
C CYS A 73 4.91 -3.82 -13.50
N LYS A 74 5.80 -2.83 -13.38
CA LYS A 74 6.45 -2.19 -14.53
C LYS A 74 7.26 -3.19 -15.34
N LYS A 75 8.06 -4.03 -14.68
CA LYS A 75 8.88 -5.06 -15.33
C LYS A 75 8.02 -6.15 -15.98
N ALA A 76 6.91 -6.51 -15.36
CA ALA A 76 5.97 -7.52 -15.89
C ALA A 76 5.03 -6.97 -16.98
N GLY A 77 5.05 -5.67 -17.27
CA GLY A 77 4.17 -5.05 -18.26
C GLY A 77 2.69 -5.06 -17.86
N VAL A 78 2.39 -4.96 -16.56
CA VAL A 78 1.01 -4.89 -16.06
C VAL A 78 0.32 -3.65 -16.63
N PRO A 79 -0.82 -3.81 -17.34
CA PRO A 79 -1.40 -2.72 -18.14
C PRO A 79 -2.11 -1.66 -17.30
N LEU A 80 -2.56 -2.01 -16.11
CA LEU A 80 -3.32 -1.13 -15.23
C LEU A 80 -2.94 -1.38 -13.77
N VAL A 81 -2.68 -0.30 -13.04
CA VAL A 81 -2.43 -0.31 -11.61
C VAL A 81 -3.45 0.58 -10.91
N LEU A 82 -4.07 0.06 -9.87
CA LEU A 82 -5.04 0.76 -9.04
C LEU A 82 -4.39 1.11 -7.69
N ALA A 83 -4.49 2.37 -7.28
CA ALA A 83 -4.16 2.79 -5.93
C ALA A 83 -5.44 2.72 -5.08
N THR A 84 -5.44 1.90 -4.04
CA THR A 84 -6.57 1.77 -3.11
C THR A 84 -6.28 2.50 -1.81
N ALA A 85 -7.30 3.14 -1.26
CA ALA A 85 -7.26 3.80 0.04
C ALA A 85 -8.51 3.36 0.82
N TRP A 86 -8.33 2.39 1.72
CA TRP A 86 -9.45 1.80 2.46
C TRP A 86 -9.78 2.60 3.72
N GLY A 87 -11.02 2.48 4.14
CA GLY A 87 -11.52 3.11 5.38
C GLY A 87 -11.89 2.07 6.45
N ASP A 88 -11.16 0.96 6.53
CA ASP A 88 -11.38 -0.07 7.54
C ASP A 88 -11.22 0.50 8.95
N ASN A 89 -11.78 -0.19 9.92
CA ASN A 89 -11.68 0.18 11.34
C ASN A 89 -12.20 1.59 11.68
N GLY A 90 -13.22 2.07 10.97
CA GLY A 90 -13.91 3.31 11.31
C GLY A 90 -13.67 4.47 10.35
N ALA A 91 -12.87 4.31 9.30
CA ALA A 91 -12.57 5.36 8.31
C ALA A 91 -12.06 6.67 8.95
N GLU A 92 -11.18 6.54 9.94
CA GLU A 92 -10.76 7.66 10.79
C GLU A 92 -9.71 8.56 10.14
N ALA A 93 -8.91 8.01 9.21
CA ALA A 93 -7.93 8.82 8.48
C ALA A 93 -8.63 9.79 7.54
N ASN A 94 -8.16 11.03 7.53
CA ASN A 94 -8.63 12.02 6.57
C ASN A 94 -8.30 11.56 5.14
N LEU A 95 -9.27 11.55 4.24
CA LEU A 95 -9.08 11.11 2.86
C LEU A 95 -7.97 11.89 2.13
N THR A 96 -7.81 13.18 2.43
CA THR A 96 -6.73 14.00 1.84
C THR A 96 -5.33 13.55 2.28
N SER A 97 -5.22 12.80 3.38
CA SER A 97 -3.95 12.23 3.81
C SER A 97 -3.41 11.15 2.87
N ALA A 98 -4.21 10.67 1.91
CA ALA A 98 -3.79 9.75 0.87
C ALA A 98 -3.05 10.42 -0.31
N LEU A 99 -3.05 11.75 -0.41
CA LEU A 99 -2.55 12.48 -1.59
C LEU A 99 -1.09 12.16 -1.94
N LEU A 100 -0.22 12.03 -0.94
CA LEU A 100 1.19 11.66 -1.21
C LEU A 100 1.30 10.25 -1.81
N GLY A 101 0.47 9.32 -1.34
CA GLY A 101 0.40 7.97 -1.92
C GLY A 101 -0.11 8.01 -3.36
N MET A 102 -1.12 8.80 -3.67
CA MET A 102 -1.60 8.99 -5.05
C MET A 102 -0.49 9.57 -5.94
N GLN A 103 0.26 10.54 -5.43
CA GLN A 103 1.42 11.09 -6.15
C GLN A 103 2.50 10.04 -6.40
N LEU A 104 2.75 9.13 -5.46
CA LEU A 104 3.69 8.01 -5.63
C LEU A 104 3.29 7.11 -6.81
N TYR A 105 2.02 6.72 -6.88
CA TYR A 105 1.52 5.92 -7.99
C TYR A 105 1.61 6.67 -9.33
N ALA A 106 1.24 7.95 -9.35
CA ALA A 106 1.39 8.79 -10.53
C ALA A 106 2.86 8.93 -10.97
N GLU A 107 3.79 9.05 -10.02
CA GLU A 107 5.23 9.11 -10.30
C GLU A 107 5.70 7.88 -11.07
N PHE A 108 5.32 6.68 -10.61
CA PHE A 108 5.63 5.45 -11.32
C PHE A 108 5.00 5.36 -12.71
N MET A 109 3.79 5.89 -12.91
CA MET A 109 3.15 5.94 -14.22
C MET A 109 3.97 6.74 -15.23
N TYR A 110 4.55 7.86 -14.80
CA TYR A 110 5.30 8.76 -15.69
C TYR A 110 6.77 8.38 -15.83
N THR A 111 7.44 8.03 -14.73
CA THR A 111 8.89 7.82 -14.69
C THR A 111 9.29 6.35 -14.74
N GLY A 112 8.43 5.47 -14.25
CA GLY A 112 8.70 4.05 -14.07
C GLY A 112 9.64 3.72 -12.91
N THR A 113 9.96 4.72 -12.07
CA THR A 113 10.89 4.56 -10.95
C THR A 113 10.43 5.40 -9.75
N TYR A 114 11.00 5.11 -8.58
CA TYR A 114 10.84 5.90 -7.38
C TYR A 114 12.10 6.71 -7.09
N ASP A 115 11.92 8.01 -6.90
CA ASP A 115 12.93 8.92 -6.36
C ASP A 115 12.26 9.86 -5.34
N ALA A 116 12.69 9.78 -4.09
CA ALA A 116 12.07 10.54 -2.99
C ALA A 116 12.13 12.06 -3.20
N GLY A 117 13.24 12.58 -3.74
CA GLY A 117 13.40 14.01 -3.99
C GLY A 117 12.48 14.51 -5.11
N SER A 118 12.30 13.73 -6.16
CA SER A 118 11.39 14.05 -7.26
C SER A 118 9.93 13.98 -6.80
N LEU A 119 9.58 12.94 -6.04
CA LEU A 119 8.25 12.82 -5.43
C LEU A 119 7.93 14.04 -4.58
N ALA A 120 8.83 14.45 -3.69
CA ALA A 120 8.62 15.60 -2.79
C ALA A 120 8.44 16.91 -3.58
N ARG A 121 9.31 17.18 -4.57
CA ARG A 121 9.21 18.39 -5.41
C ARG A 121 7.89 18.45 -6.19
N ARG A 122 7.46 17.33 -6.79
CA ARG A 122 6.22 17.28 -7.55
C ARG A 122 5.00 17.37 -6.65
N PHE A 123 5.06 16.73 -5.48
CA PHE A 123 4.00 16.83 -4.49
C PHE A 123 3.81 18.28 -4.01
N ALA A 124 4.89 18.97 -3.71
CA ALA A 124 4.83 20.39 -3.34
C ALA A 124 4.24 21.25 -4.47
N CYS A 125 4.58 20.95 -5.72
CA CYS A 125 4.05 21.67 -6.88
C CYS A 125 2.54 21.39 -7.10
N CYS A 126 2.14 20.12 -7.03
CA CYS A 126 0.75 19.72 -7.35
C CYS A 126 -0.22 19.96 -6.21
N CYS A 127 0.21 19.79 -4.97
CA CYS A 127 -0.65 19.86 -3.79
C CYS A 127 -0.41 21.09 -2.92
N GLY A 128 0.65 21.86 -3.16
CA GLY A 128 1.04 22.98 -2.31
C GLY A 128 1.42 22.59 -0.88
N ALA A 129 1.86 21.33 -0.68
CA ALA A 129 2.09 20.74 0.62
C ALA A 129 3.49 20.11 0.73
N ASP A 130 3.99 20.00 1.97
CA ASP A 130 5.26 19.36 2.25
C ASP A 130 5.10 17.83 2.34
N ALA A 131 5.82 17.10 1.50
CA ALA A 131 5.81 15.64 1.50
C ALA A 131 6.31 15.05 2.84
N GLN A 132 7.27 15.71 3.51
CA GLN A 132 7.79 15.22 4.79
C GLN A 132 6.70 15.23 5.86
N ALA A 133 5.85 16.26 5.90
CA ALA A 133 4.73 16.32 6.84
C ALA A 133 3.77 15.13 6.65
N PHE A 134 3.57 14.65 5.41
CA PHE A 134 2.77 13.45 5.16
C PHE A 134 3.50 12.18 5.60
N LEU A 135 4.80 12.07 5.33
CA LEU A 135 5.61 10.92 5.78
C LEU A 135 5.63 10.82 7.31
N ASP A 136 5.68 11.95 8.00
CA ASP A 136 5.69 12.02 9.46
C ASP A 136 4.40 11.52 10.10
N LEU A 137 3.28 11.43 9.35
CA LEU A 137 2.06 10.79 9.85
C LEU A 137 2.28 9.32 10.23
N SER A 138 3.27 8.66 9.63
CA SER A 138 3.66 7.29 9.99
C SER A 138 4.18 7.16 11.42
N LEU A 139 4.66 8.25 12.02
CA LEU A 139 5.19 8.25 13.39
C LEU A 139 4.12 7.86 14.42
N PHE A 140 2.84 8.12 14.13
CA PHE A 140 1.72 7.67 14.97
C PHE A 140 1.59 6.13 15.03
N ASN A 141 2.15 5.44 14.04
CA ASN A 141 2.17 3.97 13.97
C ASN A 141 3.54 3.38 14.36
N ALA A 142 4.54 4.24 14.62
CA ALA A 142 5.88 3.82 14.97
C ALA A 142 5.97 3.49 16.47
N VAL A 143 5.99 2.20 16.79
CA VAL A 143 6.20 1.71 18.15
C VAL A 143 7.60 1.12 18.23
N PRO A 144 8.44 1.50 19.21
CA PRO A 144 9.77 0.94 19.38
C PRO A 144 9.74 -0.60 19.40
N GLY A 145 10.66 -1.23 18.69
CA GLY A 145 10.72 -2.69 18.59
C GLY A 145 9.67 -3.34 17.68
N MET A 146 8.74 -2.58 17.13
CA MET A 146 7.73 -3.07 16.19
C MET A 146 8.01 -2.62 14.76
N ARG A 147 7.78 -3.54 13.82
CA ARG A 147 7.78 -3.21 12.40
C ARG A 147 6.52 -2.41 12.05
N SER A 148 6.67 -1.32 11.30
CA SER A 148 5.54 -0.57 10.74
C SER A 148 4.63 -1.49 9.92
N GLY A 149 3.31 -1.28 10.03
CA GLY A 149 2.32 -2.12 9.35
C GLY A 149 2.23 -3.55 9.85
N ALA A 150 2.85 -3.88 10.99
CA ALA A 150 2.66 -5.18 11.61
C ALA A 150 1.18 -5.39 11.95
N LEU A 151 0.63 -6.50 11.48
CA LEU A 151 -0.76 -6.88 11.76
C LEU A 151 -0.90 -7.20 13.25
N ARG A 152 -1.37 -6.23 14.00
CA ARG A 152 -1.88 -6.45 15.35
C ARG A 152 -3.38 -6.17 15.36
N PRO A 153 -4.13 -6.75 16.32
CA PRO A 153 -5.57 -6.49 16.47
C PRO A 153 -5.89 -5.01 16.69
N VAL A 154 -4.90 -4.21 17.10
CA VAL A 154 -5.04 -2.79 17.36
C VAL A 154 -3.92 -2.02 16.68
N ASN A 155 -4.30 -1.00 15.91
CA ASN A 155 -3.36 -0.08 15.28
C ASN A 155 -2.77 0.88 16.30
N ALA A 156 -1.46 1.07 16.29
CA ALA A 156 -0.75 1.88 17.28
C ALA A 156 -1.27 3.33 17.36
N ALA A 157 -1.58 3.93 16.21
CA ALA A 157 -2.16 5.28 16.16
C ALA A 157 -3.48 5.39 16.91
N LYS A 158 -4.36 4.38 16.84
CA LYS A 158 -5.61 4.34 17.61
C LYS A 158 -5.34 4.25 19.10
N PHE A 159 -4.37 3.44 19.47
CA PHE A 159 -4.02 3.25 20.87
C PHE A 159 -3.53 4.55 21.51
N LEU A 160 -2.69 5.29 20.80
CA LEU A 160 -2.22 6.61 21.26
C LEU A 160 -3.37 7.61 21.44
N LEU A 161 -4.35 7.59 20.53
CA LEU A 161 -5.44 8.56 20.54
C LEU A 161 -6.54 8.21 21.55
N TYR A 162 -6.93 6.94 21.60
CA TYR A 162 -8.07 6.49 22.42
C TYR A 162 -7.67 5.86 23.75
N GLN A 163 -6.43 5.58 23.93
CA GLN A 163 -5.74 4.98 25.08
C GLN A 163 -6.68 4.39 26.14
N ASP A 164 -7.01 3.11 25.98
CA ASP A 164 -7.72 2.38 27.00
C ASP A 164 -6.73 1.91 28.10
N PRO A 165 -6.74 2.51 29.31
CA PRO A 165 -5.80 2.16 30.37
C PRO A 165 -5.98 0.71 30.87
N LEU A 166 -7.10 0.07 30.55
CA LEU A 166 -7.38 -1.32 30.97
C LEU A 166 -6.77 -2.35 30.01
N VAL A 167 -6.59 -1.98 28.73
CA VAL A 167 -6.08 -2.91 27.72
C VAL A 167 -4.56 -2.93 27.67
N GLN A 168 -3.89 -1.80 27.83
CA GLN A 168 -2.44 -1.63 27.96
C GLN A 168 -1.61 -2.45 26.95
N LEU A 169 -2.05 -2.52 25.68
CA LEU A 169 -1.46 -3.42 24.68
C LEU A 169 0.03 -3.14 24.39
N PHE A 170 0.51 -1.93 24.65
CA PHE A 170 1.89 -1.50 24.45
C PHE A 170 2.59 -1.07 25.75
N ALA A 171 2.07 -1.49 26.89
CA ALA A 171 2.62 -1.07 28.18
C ALA A 171 4.02 -1.65 28.47
N ALA A 172 4.44 -2.66 27.71
CA ALA A 172 5.76 -3.27 27.80
C ALA A 172 6.72 -2.82 26.68
N ASP A 173 6.26 -2.02 25.76
CA ASP A 173 7.00 -1.43 24.63
C ASP A 173 7.22 0.07 24.91
#